data_86c8942c59d0be79725dcf02ba7d6750
#
_entry.id   86c8942c59d0be79725dcf02ba7d6750
#
_cell.length_a   1.000
_cell.length_b   1.000
_cell.length_c   1.000
_cell.angle_alpha   90.00
_cell.angle_beta   90.00
_cell.angle_gamma   90.00
#
_symmetry.space_group_name_H-M   'P 1'
#
loop_
_entity.id
_entity.type
_entity.pdbx_description
1 polymer ?
#
loop_
_entity_poly.entity_id
_entity_poly.type
_entity_poly.pdbx_seq_one_letter_code
_entity_poly.pdbx_strand_id
1 'polypeptide(L)'
;ADGYLGMLGGSVEMSRRMELASALQLYKAFWPMAYLLQSALSALLARLGTRAAPKACGLPRTSLRLAEMRLPLWMGLAFVLGAVATVLGVQSPYQPDLIQLVGRNIFTAARAALAVQGIAVQMWAIGRAGNSRLTSFLWVIVAVWLETAFFVSSALGLVALVADFRGLGGGGA
;
A
#
# COMPACT_ATOMS: atom_id res chain seq x y z
N ALA A 1 -51.87 -2.38 9.40
CA ALA A 1 -50.77 -2.73 8.45
C ALA A 1 -49.78 -1.58 8.31
N ASP A 2 -50.17 -0.32 8.45
CA ASP A 2 -49.34 0.87 8.22
C ASP A 2 -48.26 1.11 9.29
N GLY A 3 -48.50 0.66 10.51
CA GLY A 3 -47.52 0.80 11.61
C GLY A 3 -46.21 -0.01 11.41
N TYR A 4 -46.31 -1.20 10.78
CA TYR A 4 -45.18 -2.06 10.50
C TYR A 4 -44.28 -1.50 9.37
N LEU A 5 -44.86 -0.89 8.34
CA LEU A 5 -44.12 -0.27 7.23
C LEU A 5 -43.37 0.98 7.69
N GLY A 6 -43.94 1.74 8.63
CA GLY A 6 -43.26 2.90 9.23
C GLY A 6 -42.05 2.50 10.09
N MET A 7 -42.13 1.41 10.84
CA MET A 7 -41.02 0.88 11.64
C MET A 7 -39.88 0.33 10.75
N LEU A 8 -40.20 -0.38 9.68
CA LEU A 8 -39.21 -0.90 8.75
C LEU A 8 -38.53 0.21 7.97
N GLY A 9 -39.26 1.24 7.56
CA GLY A 9 -38.67 2.41 6.90
C GLY A 9 -37.67 3.17 7.79
N GLY A 10 -38.01 3.36 9.06
CA GLY A 10 -37.17 4.02 10.04
C GLY A 10 -35.87 3.25 10.35
N SER A 11 -35.94 1.92 10.43
CA SER A 11 -34.74 1.09 10.68
C SER A 11 -33.77 1.07 9.51
N VAL A 12 -34.27 1.01 8.28
CA VAL A 12 -33.42 1.06 7.06
C VAL A 12 -32.76 2.41 6.91
N GLU A 13 -33.45 3.50 7.23
CA GLU A 13 -32.87 4.84 7.16
C GLU A 13 -31.82 5.05 8.25
N MET A 14 -32.03 4.53 9.46
CA MET A 14 -31.06 4.55 10.54
C MET A 14 -29.80 3.76 10.19
N SER A 15 -29.93 2.57 9.61
CA SER A 15 -28.80 1.75 9.15
C SER A 15 -27.98 2.49 8.09
N ARG A 16 -28.62 3.08 7.10
CA ARG A 16 -27.94 3.89 6.07
C ARG A 16 -27.21 5.09 6.65
N ARG A 17 -27.79 5.77 7.62
CA ARG A 17 -27.12 6.91 8.30
C ARG A 17 -25.89 6.46 9.08
N MET A 18 -25.95 5.30 9.75
CA MET A 18 -24.79 4.73 10.45
C MET A 18 -23.68 4.32 9.48
N GLU A 19 -24.03 3.67 8.37
CA GLU A 19 -23.07 3.31 7.31
C GLU A 19 -22.39 4.55 6.71
N LEU A 20 -23.16 5.59 6.40
CA LEU A 20 -22.61 6.85 5.89
C LEU A 20 -21.73 7.53 6.92
N ALA A 21 -22.11 7.55 8.18
CA ALA A 21 -21.30 8.14 9.26
C ALA A 21 -19.98 7.39 9.44
N SER A 22 -20.01 6.05 9.42
CA SER A 22 -18.81 5.22 9.51
C SER A 22 -17.89 5.39 8.30
N ALA A 23 -18.44 5.45 7.08
CA ALA A 23 -17.69 5.71 5.87
C ALA A 23 -17.04 7.11 5.89
N LEU A 24 -17.74 8.11 6.39
CA LEU A 24 -17.23 9.47 6.53
C LEU A 24 -16.11 9.57 7.57
N GLN A 25 -16.21 8.83 8.67
CA GLN A 25 -15.13 8.73 9.66
C GLN A 25 -13.90 8.04 9.09
N LEU A 26 -14.07 6.94 8.35
CA LEU A 26 -12.97 6.28 7.63
C LEU A 26 -12.32 7.24 6.63
N TYR A 27 -13.12 7.94 5.84
CA TYR A 27 -12.59 8.92 4.89
C TYR A 27 -11.79 10.02 5.58
N LYS A 28 -12.33 10.61 6.68
CA LYS A 28 -11.63 11.63 7.48
C LYS A 28 -10.33 11.11 8.09
N ALA A 29 -10.27 9.82 8.45
CA ALA A 29 -9.07 9.22 9.02
C ALA A 29 -7.98 8.94 7.99
N PHE A 30 -8.36 8.59 6.75
CA PHE A 30 -7.43 8.10 5.73
C PHE A 30 -7.28 9.01 4.50
N TRP A 31 -7.94 10.19 4.46
CA TRP A 31 -7.85 11.07 3.30
C TRP A 31 -6.41 11.45 2.89
N PRO A 32 -5.44 11.70 3.81
CA PRO A 32 -4.08 12.01 3.39
C PRO A 32 -3.43 10.83 2.66
N MET A 33 -3.69 9.60 3.15
CA MET A 33 -3.20 8.38 2.51
C MET A 33 -3.86 8.15 1.14
N ALA A 34 -5.14 8.45 0.99
CA ALA A 34 -5.84 8.35 -0.29
C ALA A 34 -5.20 9.25 -1.37
N TYR A 35 -4.84 10.48 -1.01
CA TYR A 35 -4.12 11.40 -1.91
C TYR A 35 -2.72 10.89 -2.28
N LEU A 36 -1.98 10.34 -1.32
CA LEU A 36 -0.67 9.75 -1.60
C LEU A 36 -0.77 8.56 -2.55
N LEU A 37 -1.73 7.67 -2.33
CA LEU A 37 -1.99 6.52 -3.22
C LEU A 37 -2.41 6.97 -4.61
N GLN A 38 -3.31 7.94 -4.71
CA GLN A 38 -3.74 8.52 -5.99
C GLN A 38 -2.57 9.15 -6.74
N SER A 39 -1.72 9.91 -6.05
CA SER A 39 -0.53 10.53 -6.64
C SER A 39 0.47 9.48 -7.12
N ALA A 40 0.71 8.44 -6.33
CA ALA A 40 1.57 7.32 -6.70
C ALA A 40 1.02 6.55 -7.91
N LEU A 41 -0.29 6.29 -7.94
CA LEU A 41 -0.96 5.65 -9.07
C LEU A 41 -0.89 6.51 -10.33
N SER A 42 -1.13 7.81 -10.22
CA SER A 42 -1.03 8.76 -11.34
C SER A 42 0.40 8.81 -11.90
N ALA A 43 1.41 8.85 -11.03
CA ALA A 43 2.82 8.79 -11.44
C ALA A 43 3.17 7.46 -12.13
N LEU A 44 2.62 6.34 -11.64
CA LEU A 44 2.78 5.02 -12.26
C LEU A 44 2.14 4.96 -13.64
N LEU A 45 0.91 5.46 -13.78
CA LEU A 45 0.19 5.51 -15.05
C LEU A 45 0.88 6.44 -16.06
N ALA A 46 1.33 7.63 -15.63
CA ALA A 46 2.11 8.54 -16.47
C ALA A 46 3.39 7.85 -16.97
N ARG A 47 4.08 7.10 -16.09
CA ARG A 47 5.27 6.34 -16.45
C ARG A 47 5.00 5.18 -17.40
N LEU A 48 3.87 4.50 -17.27
CA LEU A 48 3.43 3.47 -18.22
C LEU A 48 3.10 4.10 -19.58
N GLY A 49 2.45 5.25 -19.59
CA GLY A 49 2.16 6.04 -20.80
C GLY A 49 3.43 6.49 -21.52
N THR A 50 4.41 7.02 -20.78
CA THR A 50 5.71 7.43 -21.35
C THR A 50 6.53 6.25 -21.87
N ARG A 51 6.31 5.01 -21.42
CA ARG A 51 6.92 3.81 -22.00
C ARG A 51 6.30 3.42 -23.35
N ALA A 52 5.08 3.78 -23.61
CA ALA A 52 4.43 3.54 -24.90
C ALA A 52 4.88 4.56 -25.96
N ALA A 53 5.23 5.79 -25.56
CA ALA A 53 5.65 6.88 -26.44
C ALA A 53 7.10 6.79 -27.04
N PRO A 54 8.13 6.13 -26.42
CA PRO A 54 9.52 6.22 -26.88
C PRO A 54 9.78 5.58 -28.23
N LYS A 55 8.90 4.70 -28.72
CA LYS A 55 9.02 4.17 -30.08
C LYS A 55 8.85 5.26 -31.15
N ALA A 56 8.14 6.34 -30.82
CA ALA A 56 7.90 7.47 -31.71
C ALA A 56 8.97 8.58 -31.59
N CYS A 57 9.68 8.67 -30.44
CA CYS A 57 10.55 9.80 -30.13
C CYS A 57 12.06 9.50 -30.06
N GLY A 58 12.49 8.24 -30.28
CA GLY A 58 13.93 7.89 -30.28
C GLY A 58 14.67 8.07 -28.94
N LEU A 59 13.94 8.21 -27.83
CA LEU A 59 14.52 8.44 -26.50
C LEU A 59 15.10 7.15 -25.89
N PRO A 60 16.23 7.23 -25.15
CA PRO A 60 16.82 6.05 -24.52
C PRO A 60 15.86 5.45 -23.49
N ARG A 61 15.65 4.13 -23.60
CA ARG A 61 14.79 3.36 -22.68
C ARG A 61 15.47 3.21 -21.32
N THR A 62 15.17 4.05 -20.36
CA THR A 62 15.47 3.78 -18.96
C THR A 62 14.49 2.75 -18.41
N SER A 63 14.87 1.48 -18.47
CA SER A 63 14.08 0.39 -17.87
C SER A 63 14.42 0.28 -16.38
N LEU A 64 13.79 1.08 -15.52
CA LEU A 64 13.81 0.74 -14.10
C LEU A 64 12.98 -0.54 -13.92
N ARG A 65 13.66 -1.64 -13.65
CA ARG A 65 13.00 -2.90 -13.32
C ARG A 65 12.48 -2.81 -11.90
N LEU A 66 11.21 -3.16 -11.69
CA LEU A 66 10.63 -3.20 -10.34
C LEU A 66 11.48 -4.09 -9.40
N ALA A 67 12.05 -5.16 -9.94
CA ALA A 67 12.95 -6.07 -9.24
C ALA A 67 14.23 -5.39 -8.68
N GLU A 68 14.62 -4.25 -9.21
CA GLU A 68 15.82 -3.49 -8.79
C GLU A 68 15.46 -2.34 -7.81
N MET A 69 14.17 -2.18 -7.51
CA MET A 69 13.69 -1.15 -6.58
C MET A 69 14.22 -1.41 -5.17
N ARG A 70 14.81 -0.39 -4.55
CA ARG A 70 15.26 -0.41 -3.16
C ARG A 70 14.71 0.80 -2.42
N LEU A 71 14.08 0.55 -1.29
CA LEU A 71 13.64 1.60 -0.38
C LEU A 71 14.78 1.97 0.58
N PRO A 72 14.84 3.22 1.04
CA PRO A 72 15.80 3.64 2.06
C PRO A 72 15.42 3.06 3.43
N LEU A 73 16.42 2.81 4.27
CA LEU A 73 16.23 2.22 5.61
C LEU A 73 15.28 2.99 6.52
N TRP A 74 15.21 4.32 6.36
CA TRP A 74 14.29 5.14 7.15
C TRP A 74 12.81 4.78 6.93
N MET A 75 12.46 4.11 5.82
CA MET A 75 11.10 3.64 5.58
C MET A 75 10.68 2.54 6.57
N GLY A 76 11.62 1.66 6.94
CA GLY A 76 11.40 0.68 8.02
C GLY A 76 11.23 1.35 9.38
N LEU A 77 12.01 2.39 9.66
CA LEU A 77 11.86 3.18 10.87
C LEU A 77 10.50 3.89 10.91
N ALA A 78 10.08 4.50 9.79
CA ALA A 78 8.77 5.14 9.68
C ALA A 78 7.62 4.14 9.92
N PHE A 79 7.75 2.91 9.42
CA PHE A 79 6.78 1.84 9.67
C PHE A 79 6.66 1.52 11.17
N VAL A 80 7.78 1.34 11.86
CA VAL A 80 7.80 1.03 13.30
C VAL A 80 7.25 2.20 14.12
N LEU A 81 7.71 3.42 13.86
CA LEU A 81 7.23 4.62 14.56
C LEU A 81 5.74 4.86 14.32
N GLY A 82 5.26 4.66 13.09
CA GLY A 82 3.84 4.76 12.77
C GLY A 82 3.00 3.71 13.51
N ALA A 83 3.49 2.46 13.62
CA ALA A 83 2.83 1.41 14.40
C ALA A 83 2.76 1.77 15.89
N VAL A 84 3.87 2.21 16.48
CA VAL A 84 3.95 2.62 17.89
C VAL A 84 3.00 3.80 18.16
N ALA A 85 3.03 4.83 17.32
CA ALA A 85 2.14 5.99 17.47
C ALA A 85 0.66 5.60 17.34
N THR A 86 0.33 4.63 16.48
CA THR A 86 -1.02 4.11 16.34
C THR A 86 -1.49 3.41 17.62
N VAL A 87 -0.61 2.61 18.26
CA VAL A 87 -0.93 1.89 19.50
C VAL A 87 -1.03 2.84 20.69
N LEU A 88 -0.11 3.78 20.82
CA LEU A 88 -0.11 4.75 21.93
C LEU A 88 -1.33 5.68 21.90
N GLY A 89 -1.84 6.02 20.72
CA GLY A 89 -3.03 6.87 20.57
C GLY A 89 -4.38 6.19 20.90
N VAL A 90 -4.41 4.89 21.17
CA VAL A 90 -5.67 4.13 21.49
C VAL A 90 -6.24 4.48 22.87
N GLN A 91 -5.49 5.17 23.72
CA GLN A 91 -5.87 5.40 25.13
C GLN A 91 -6.95 6.46 25.36
N SER A 92 -7.41 7.18 24.34
CA SER A 92 -8.47 8.18 24.48
C SER A 92 -9.80 7.71 23.88
N PRO A 93 -10.87 7.49 24.69
CA PRO A 93 -12.14 6.97 24.18
C PRO A 93 -12.99 8.02 23.44
N TYR A 94 -12.65 9.30 23.46
CA TYR A 94 -13.54 10.36 22.99
C TYR A 94 -13.09 11.16 21.78
N GLN A 95 -11.81 11.12 21.41
CA GLN A 95 -11.33 11.70 20.14
C GLN A 95 -10.13 10.89 19.66
N PRO A 96 -10.04 10.57 18.34
CA PRO A 96 -8.80 10.03 17.81
C PRO A 96 -7.72 11.10 18.07
N ASP A 97 -6.80 10.80 18.98
CA ASP A 97 -5.68 11.66 19.28
C ASP A 97 -4.94 11.95 17.97
N LEU A 98 -4.49 13.18 17.80
CA LEU A 98 -3.71 13.59 16.62
C LEU A 98 -2.56 12.63 16.37
N ILE A 99 -1.94 12.11 17.45
CA ILE A 99 -0.88 11.12 17.41
C ILE A 99 -1.34 9.83 16.73
N GLN A 100 -2.54 9.33 17.08
CA GLN A 100 -3.11 8.13 16.46
C GLN A 100 -3.41 8.35 14.98
N LEU A 101 -4.00 9.51 14.63
CA LEU A 101 -4.32 9.83 13.25
C LEU A 101 -3.05 9.90 12.39
N VAL A 102 -2.03 10.62 12.85
CA VAL A 102 -0.74 10.75 12.17
C VAL A 102 -0.04 9.39 12.11
N GLY A 103 -0.01 8.65 13.23
CA GLY A 103 0.57 7.31 13.31
C GLY A 103 -0.04 6.34 12.29
N ARG A 104 -1.37 6.29 12.19
CA ARG A 104 -2.09 5.45 11.22
C ARG A 104 -1.74 5.78 9.77
N ASN A 105 -1.65 7.07 9.43
CA ASN A 105 -1.30 7.49 8.08
C ASN A 105 0.16 7.15 7.75
N ILE A 106 1.11 7.40 8.66
CA ILE A 106 2.53 7.05 8.47
C ILE A 106 2.68 5.52 8.34
N PHE A 107 2.04 4.76 9.25
CA PHE A 107 2.07 3.29 9.23
C PHE A 107 1.54 2.74 7.90
N THR A 108 0.38 3.24 7.45
CA THR A 108 -0.25 2.76 6.22
C THR A 108 0.58 3.13 4.98
N ALA A 109 1.15 4.34 4.94
CA ALA A 109 2.03 4.77 3.84
C ALA A 109 3.33 3.95 3.79
N ALA A 110 3.99 3.77 4.91
CA ALA A 110 5.21 2.96 5.01
C ALA A 110 4.93 1.50 4.68
N ARG A 111 3.80 0.94 5.16
CA ARG A 111 3.35 -0.40 4.82
C ARG A 111 3.15 -0.58 3.31
N ALA A 112 2.45 0.35 2.65
CA ALA A 112 2.24 0.28 1.20
C ALA A 112 3.57 0.30 0.43
N ALA A 113 4.52 1.13 0.85
CA ALA A 113 5.86 1.18 0.26
C ALA A 113 6.62 -0.15 0.46
N LEU A 114 6.58 -0.71 1.68
CA LEU A 114 7.19 -2.01 2.00
C LEU A 114 6.53 -3.16 1.22
N ALA A 115 5.20 -3.14 1.02
CA ALA A 115 4.50 -4.11 0.19
C ALA A 115 5.00 -4.10 -1.25
N VAL A 116 5.17 -2.90 -1.85
CA VAL A 116 5.75 -2.76 -3.20
C VAL A 116 7.17 -3.32 -3.25
N GLN A 117 8.00 -3.07 -2.23
CA GLN A 117 9.34 -3.66 -2.15
C GLN A 117 9.29 -5.18 -2.01
N GLY A 118 8.37 -5.71 -1.20
CA GLY A 118 8.18 -7.16 -1.05
C GLY A 118 7.76 -7.82 -2.35
N ILE A 119 6.83 -7.21 -3.11
CA ILE A 119 6.47 -7.66 -4.46
C ILE A 119 7.69 -7.61 -5.39
N ALA A 120 8.53 -6.58 -5.29
CA ALA A 120 9.76 -6.46 -6.07
C ALA A 120 10.74 -7.61 -5.77
N VAL A 121 10.86 -8.01 -4.50
CA VAL A 121 11.66 -9.19 -4.07
C VAL A 121 11.10 -10.48 -4.65
N GLN A 122 9.80 -10.67 -4.56
CA GLN A 122 9.13 -11.85 -5.13
C GLN A 122 9.32 -11.93 -6.64
N MET A 123 9.16 -10.81 -7.36
CA MET A 123 9.41 -10.76 -8.81
C MET A 123 10.87 -11.05 -9.16
N TRP A 124 11.82 -10.58 -8.35
CA TRP A 124 13.23 -10.91 -8.52
C TRP A 124 13.49 -12.41 -8.36
N ALA A 125 12.94 -13.04 -7.32
CA ALA A 125 13.08 -14.46 -7.07
C ALA A 125 12.46 -15.32 -8.19
N ILE A 126 11.26 -14.95 -8.66
CA ILE A 126 10.55 -15.61 -9.76
C ILE A 126 11.32 -15.46 -11.08
N GLY A 127 11.87 -14.27 -11.35
CA GLY A 127 12.68 -14.03 -12.54
C GLY A 127 13.96 -14.87 -12.57
N ARG A 128 14.57 -15.10 -11.40
CA ARG A 128 15.75 -15.97 -11.27
C ARG A 128 15.43 -17.44 -11.48
N ALA A 129 14.21 -17.85 -11.18
CA ALA A 129 13.73 -19.23 -11.44
C ALA A 129 13.38 -19.51 -12.91
N GLY A 130 13.56 -18.56 -13.83
CA GLY A 130 13.32 -18.75 -15.26
C GLY A 130 11.84 -18.87 -15.66
N ASN A 131 10.93 -18.42 -14.81
CA ASN A 131 9.49 -18.55 -15.02
C ASN A 131 8.97 -17.72 -16.20
N SER A 132 7.89 -18.18 -16.82
CA SER A 132 7.22 -17.49 -17.91
C SER A 132 6.62 -16.15 -17.47
N ARG A 133 6.35 -15.25 -18.42
CA ARG A 133 5.69 -13.94 -18.14
C ARG A 133 4.31 -14.13 -17.51
N LEU A 134 3.57 -15.15 -17.96
CA LEU A 134 2.24 -15.47 -17.41
C LEU A 134 2.34 -15.91 -15.95
N THR A 135 3.29 -16.78 -15.61
CA THR A 135 3.55 -17.21 -14.24
C THR A 135 3.92 -16.02 -13.34
N SER A 136 4.78 -15.12 -13.84
CA SER A 136 5.15 -13.91 -13.10
C SER A 136 3.94 -12.99 -12.84
N PHE A 137 3.03 -12.85 -13.80
CA PHE A 137 1.80 -12.07 -13.64
C PHE A 137 0.86 -12.70 -12.61
N LEU A 138 0.65 -14.01 -12.67
CA LEU A 138 -0.17 -14.73 -11.69
C LEU A 138 0.41 -14.60 -10.27
N TRP A 139 1.73 -14.68 -10.12
CA TRP A 139 2.39 -14.46 -8.82
C TRP A 139 2.18 -13.06 -8.27
N VAL A 140 2.14 -12.02 -9.10
CA VAL A 140 1.82 -10.66 -8.63
C VAL A 140 0.40 -10.60 -8.07
N ILE A 141 -0.58 -11.24 -8.73
CA ILE A 141 -1.95 -11.31 -8.22
C ILE A 141 -1.98 -12.02 -6.85
N VAL A 142 -1.30 -13.17 -6.75
CA VAL A 142 -1.18 -13.92 -5.48
C VAL A 142 -0.50 -13.07 -4.41
N ALA A 143 0.56 -12.34 -4.75
CA ALA A 143 1.28 -11.48 -3.82
C ALA A 143 0.40 -10.33 -3.29
N VAL A 144 -0.41 -9.72 -4.15
CA VAL A 144 -1.37 -8.68 -3.75
C VAL A 144 -2.46 -9.27 -2.85
N TRP A 145 -2.94 -10.46 -3.16
CA TRP A 145 -3.92 -11.15 -2.32
C TRP A 145 -3.35 -11.53 -0.95
N LEU A 146 -2.13 -12.08 -0.91
CA LEU A 146 -1.43 -12.40 0.34
C LEU A 146 -1.13 -11.15 1.17
N GLU A 147 -0.85 -10.01 0.53
CA GLU A 147 -0.67 -8.75 1.23
C GLU A 147 -1.96 -8.27 1.91
N THR A 148 -3.09 -8.37 1.21
CA THR A 148 -4.39 -7.97 1.76
C THR A 148 -4.84 -8.88 2.91
N ALA A 149 -4.57 -10.18 2.83
CA ALA A 149 -5.00 -11.16 3.81
C ALA A 149 -4.03 -11.29 5.01
N PHE A 150 -2.72 -11.28 4.78
CA PHE A 150 -1.71 -11.70 5.76
C PHE A 150 -0.49 -10.78 5.91
N PHE A 151 -0.45 -9.63 5.23
CA PHE A 151 0.67 -8.67 5.25
C PHE A 151 2.03 -9.27 4.82
N VAL A 152 2.02 -10.33 4.03
CA VAL A 152 3.23 -11.10 3.68
C VAL A 152 4.21 -10.27 2.88
N SER A 153 3.74 -9.51 1.89
CA SER A 153 4.63 -8.69 1.05
C SER A 153 5.27 -7.56 1.83
N SER A 154 4.53 -6.92 2.77
CA SER A 154 5.09 -5.90 3.65
C SER A 154 6.17 -6.47 4.57
N ALA A 155 5.93 -7.67 5.14
CA ALA A 155 6.91 -8.35 5.98
C ALA A 155 8.17 -8.72 5.19
N LEU A 156 8.03 -9.27 3.98
CA LEU A 156 9.15 -9.55 3.07
C LEU A 156 9.89 -8.28 2.69
N GLY A 157 9.18 -7.19 2.43
CA GLY A 157 9.77 -5.88 2.15
C GLY A 157 10.62 -5.37 3.30
N LEU A 158 10.13 -5.51 4.54
CA LEU A 158 10.86 -5.13 5.75
C LEU A 158 12.12 -5.99 5.95
N VAL A 159 12.01 -7.31 5.80
CA VAL A 159 13.16 -8.22 5.88
C VAL A 159 14.18 -7.88 4.80
N ALA A 160 13.75 -7.63 3.57
CA ALA A 160 14.62 -7.26 2.46
C ALA A 160 15.30 -5.89 2.62
N LEU A 161 14.78 -5.04 3.48
CA LEU A 161 15.36 -3.75 3.82
C LEU A 161 16.60 -3.91 4.73
N VAL A 162 16.54 -4.88 5.64
CA VAL A 162 17.61 -5.18 6.60
C VAL A 162 18.61 -6.18 6.02
N ALA A 163 18.10 -7.26 5.43
CA ALA A 163 18.92 -8.31 4.83
C ALA A 163 18.99 -8.10 3.30
N ASP A 164 20.11 -7.58 2.81
CA ASP A 164 20.32 -7.32 1.37
C ASP A 164 20.62 -8.60 0.58
N PHE A 165 19.66 -9.56 0.56
CA PHE A 165 19.85 -10.83 -0.15
C PHE A 165 19.85 -10.69 -1.68
N ARG A 166 19.56 -9.53 -2.22
CA ARG A 166 19.63 -9.26 -3.66
C ARG A 166 21.01 -8.77 -4.08
N GLY A 167 21.90 -8.44 -3.12
CA GLY A 167 23.23 -7.91 -3.40
C GLY A 167 23.22 -6.54 -4.09
N LEU A 168 22.12 -5.79 -3.97
CA LEU A 168 21.97 -4.47 -4.61
C LEU A 168 22.71 -3.37 -3.85
N GLY A 169 23.23 -3.66 -2.66
CA GLY A 169 23.93 -2.71 -1.79
C GLY A 169 25.43 -2.58 -2.06
N GLY A 170 26.02 -3.46 -2.83
CA GLY A 170 27.47 -3.53 -3.05
C GLY A 170 28.03 -2.71 -4.22
N GLY A 171 27.23 -1.91 -4.90
CA GLY A 171 27.60 -1.18 -6.11
C GLY A 171 27.95 0.30 -5.94
N GLY A 172 28.29 0.76 -4.72
CA GLY A 172 28.57 2.15 -4.44
C GLY A 172 29.70 2.32 -3.43
N ALA A 173 30.91 1.97 -3.82
CA ALA A 173 32.16 2.43 -3.20
C ALA A 173 33.10 2.87 -4.30
#